data_85b6c313302e409cee60ba83d8c2f987
#
_entry.id   85b6c313302e409cee60ba83d8c2f987
#
_cell.length_a   1.000
_cell.length_b   1.000
_cell.length_c   1.000
_cell.angle_alpha   90.00
_cell.angle_beta   90.00
_cell.angle_gamma   90.00
#
_symmetry.space_group_name_H-M   'P 1'
#
loop_
_entity.id
_entity.type
_entity.pdbx_description
1 polymer ?
#
loop_
_entity_poly.entity_id
_entity_poly.type
_entity_poly.pdbx_seq_one_letter_code
_entity_poly.pdbx_strand_id
1 'polypeptide(L)'
;MAAPRGPAAAKARNGGGPGRTTRWMAANGSKRWGETFFLLYTPFWLTLCLGVVVPFKLYERFTELEYLVVGLVSTVPAFVIPLFLVGKADSVRSLKDRYWVKANIWIIIFSYVGNYFWTHYFFTVLGASYTFPSWRMNNVPHTTFLLTHACFLFYHMTSNMSLRKLHHSTAHLPQFLRWSFEAAWVLALSYFIAYLETLAIANKICGNAFQSGQIPLDRPSGYTTFEHWEKFPYYEFIDRDIMYKVGSLFYAIYFIVSFPMFSRIDENEEKWSLSRVAVDALGAAMLVTIILDLWRIFLGPIVPIPESRRCGQPGLAWFQVQNESV
;
A
#
# COMPACT_ATOMS: atom_id res chain seq x y z
N MET A 1 1.99 -74.97 -23.97
CA MET A 1 1.51 -73.61 -24.29
C MET A 1 2.03 -72.66 -23.26
N ALA A 2 3.04 -71.89 -23.60
CA ALA A 2 3.69 -70.94 -22.71
C ALA A 2 3.13 -69.52 -23.01
N ALA A 3 2.68 -68.80 -21.99
CA ALA A 3 2.17 -67.43 -22.11
C ALA A 3 3.35 -66.43 -22.29
N PRO A 4 3.21 -65.36 -23.11
CA PRO A 4 4.27 -64.41 -23.33
C PRO A 4 4.38 -63.43 -22.18
N ARG A 5 5.64 -63.21 -21.72
CA ARG A 5 6.04 -62.18 -20.76
C ARG A 5 5.92 -60.80 -21.43
N GLY A 6 5.11 -59.92 -20.85
CA GLY A 6 5.04 -58.52 -21.25
C GLY A 6 6.33 -57.74 -20.88
N PRO A 7 6.62 -56.63 -21.58
CA PRO A 7 7.86 -55.88 -21.37
C PRO A 7 7.83 -55.10 -20.05
N ALA A 8 8.92 -55.18 -19.29
CA ALA A 8 9.18 -54.45 -18.06
C ALA A 8 9.19 -52.94 -18.34
N ALA A 9 8.30 -52.19 -17.74
CA ALA A 9 8.28 -50.74 -17.75
C ALA A 9 9.55 -50.21 -17.06
N ALA A 10 10.43 -49.59 -17.84
CA ALA A 10 11.60 -48.88 -17.37
C ALA A 10 11.14 -47.69 -16.51
N LYS A 11 11.33 -47.76 -15.20
CA LYS A 11 11.21 -46.61 -14.28
C LYS A 11 12.25 -45.57 -14.70
N ALA A 12 11.79 -44.49 -15.36
CA ALA A 12 12.58 -43.29 -15.54
C ALA A 12 12.90 -42.72 -14.17
N ARG A 13 14.18 -42.81 -13.76
CA ARG A 13 14.76 -42.10 -12.63
C ARG A 13 14.84 -40.62 -13.00
N ASN A 14 13.74 -39.86 -12.73
CA ASN A 14 13.81 -38.42 -12.66
C ASN A 14 14.63 -38.05 -11.41
N GLY A 15 15.92 -37.89 -11.57
CA GLY A 15 16.87 -37.38 -10.62
C GLY A 15 16.82 -35.84 -10.59
N GLY A 16 15.70 -35.30 -10.16
CA GLY A 16 15.58 -33.92 -9.75
C GLY A 16 15.04 -33.92 -8.31
N GLY A 17 15.93 -33.89 -7.32
CA GLY A 17 15.53 -33.71 -5.95
C GLY A 17 14.70 -32.41 -5.85
N PRO A 18 13.59 -32.36 -5.08
CA PRO A 18 12.83 -31.14 -4.88
C PRO A 18 13.78 -30.11 -4.28
N GLY A 19 14.10 -29.08 -5.08
CA GLY A 19 14.88 -27.96 -4.58
C GLY A 19 14.22 -27.51 -3.28
N ARG A 20 15.00 -27.46 -2.21
CA ARG A 20 14.60 -27.12 -0.85
C ARG A 20 13.96 -25.75 -0.89
N THR A 21 12.63 -25.69 -1.12
CA THR A 21 11.87 -24.46 -1.11
C THR A 21 12.01 -23.87 0.28
N THR A 22 12.66 -22.74 0.36
CA THR A 22 12.74 -22.03 1.63
C THR A 22 11.32 -21.65 2.02
N ARG A 23 10.96 -21.82 3.27
CA ARG A 23 9.61 -21.53 3.79
C ARG A 23 9.19 -20.06 3.60
N TRP A 24 10.08 -19.21 3.16
CA TRP A 24 9.89 -17.78 2.94
C TRP A 24 9.65 -17.42 1.48
N MET A 25 10.30 -18.12 0.57
CA MET A 25 10.32 -17.77 -0.86
C MET A 25 9.29 -18.57 -1.64
N ALA A 26 8.67 -17.94 -2.65
CA ALA A 26 7.71 -18.58 -3.54
C ALA A 26 8.34 -19.76 -4.30
N ALA A 27 7.56 -20.83 -4.50
CA ALA A 27 7.93 -21.95 -5.37
C ALA A 27 8.03 -21.50 -6.84
N ASN A 28 7.11 -20.63 -7.29
CA ASN A 28 7.14 -20.03 -8.61
C ASN A 28 8.36 -19.12 -8.76
N GLY A 29 9.25 -19.45 -9.71
CA GLY A 29 10.52 -18.74 -9.93
C GLY A 29 10.33 -17.27 -10.33
N SER A 30 9.30 -16.93 -11.12
CA SER A 30 8.99 -15.56 -11.51
C SER A 30 8.52 -14.74 -10.30
N LYS A 31 7.62 -15.32 -9.49
CA LYS A 31 7.16 -14.67 -8.24
C LYS A 31 8.31 -14.47 -7.26
N ARG A 32 9.13 -15.48 -7.04
CA ARG A 32 10.29 -15.39 -6.17
C ARG A 32 11.26 -14.29 -6.62
N TRP A 33 11.53 -14.19 -7.91
CA TRP A 33 12.41 -13.15 -8.45
C TRP A 33 11.80 -11.76 -8.24
N GLY A 34 10.51 -11.57 -8.57
CA GLY A 34 9.82 -10.29 -8.41
C GLY A 34 9.72 -9.83 -6.94
N GLU A 35 9.37 -10.75 -6.03
CA GLU A 35 9.36 -10.46 -4.58
C GLU A 35 10.74 -10.04 -4.09
N THR A 36 11.79 -10.77 -4.50
CA THR A 36 13.17 -10.44 -4.13
C THR A 36 13.59 -9.08 -4.68
N PHE A 37 13.27 -8.80 -5.94
CA PHE A 37 13.58 -7.52 -6.57
C PHE A 37 12.94 -6.35 -5.83
N PHE A 38 11.63 -6.40 -5.56
CA PHE A 38 10.94 -5.30 -4.88
C PHE A 38 11.43 -5.10 -3.45
N LEU A 39 11.75 -6.15 -2.73
CA LEU A 39 12.32 -6.03 -1.38
C LEU A 39 13.73 -5.43 -1.39
N LEU A 40 14.58 -5.82 -2.35
CA LEU A 40 15.92 -5.23 -2.51
C LEU A 40 15.87 -3.79 -3.03
N TYR A 41 14.83 -3.42 -3.76
CA TYR A 41 14.60 -2.05 -4.22
C TYR A 41 14.11 -1.13 -3.09
N THR A 42 13.44 -1.67 -2.10
CA THR A 42 12.84 -0.91 -0.99
C THR A 42 13.84 0.00 -0.24
N PRO A 43 15.05 -0.45 0.15
CA PRO A 43 16.03 0.42 0.81
C PRO A 43 16.38 1.68 0.01
N PHE A 44 16.36 1.62 -1.31
CA PHE A 44 16.68 2.77 -2.16
C PHE A 44 15.68 3.92 -1.95
N TRP A 45 14.39 3.68 -2.18
CA TRP A 45 13.39 4.74 -2.07
C TRP A 45 13.10 5.14 -0.61
N LEU A 46 13.20 4.20 0.35
CA LEU A 46 13.09 4.52 1.77
C LEU A 46 14.24 5.45 2.21
N THR A 47 15.47 5.16 1.79
CA THR A 47 16.60 6.03 2.09
C THR A 47 16.40 7.42 1.47
N LEU A 48 15.92 7.49 0.22
CA LEU A 48 15.62 8.78 -0.40
C LEU A 48 14.57 9.56 0.40
N CYS A 49 13.41 8.94 0.67
CA CYS A 49 12.27 9.64 1.28
C CYS A 49 12.48 9.93 2.78
N LEU A 50 12.96 8.96 3.55
CA LEU A 50 13.06 9.06 5.01
C LEU A 50 14.50 9.34 5.50
N GLY A 51 15.50 8.91 4.75
CA GLY A 51 16.91 9.10 5.12
C GLY A 51 17.55 10.34 4.54
N VAL A 52 16.98 10.93 3.48
CA VAL A 52 17.51 12.15 2.84
C VAL A 52 16.52 13.30 2.98
N VAL A 53 15.32 13.18 2.42
CA VAL A 53 14.35 14.30 2.38
C VAL A 53 13.99 14.79 3.78
N VAL A 54 13.73 13.89 4.72
CA VAL A 54 13.27 14.25 6.07
C VAL A 54 14.40 14.79 6.93
N PRO A 55 15.56 14.11 7.14
CA PRO A 55 16.63 14.60 8.04
C PRO A 55 17.26 15.90 7.57
N PHE A 56 17.39 16.10 6.25
CA PHE A 56 17.93 17.33 5.68
C PHE A 56 16.88 18.44 5.52
N LYS A 57 15.63 18.19 5.95
CA LYS A 57 14.51 19.13 5.86
C LYS A 57 14.32 19.69 4.45
N LEU A 58 14.60 18.88 3.43
CA LEU A 58 14.48 19.32 2.03
C LEU A 58 13.04 19.68 1.68
N TYR A 59 12.07 19.01 2.31
CA TYR A 59 10.65 19.26 2.16
C TYR A 59 10.22 20.70 2.51
N GLU A 60 11.01 21.42 3.33
CA GLU A 60 10.73 22.83 3.65
C GLU A 60 10.98 23.77 2.46
N ARG A 61 11.85 23.35 1.53
CA ARG A 61 12.30 24.14 0.36
C ARG A 61 11.74 23.63 -0.97
N PHE A 62 11.18 22.41 -0.98
CA PHE A 62 10.68 21.79 -2.20
C PHE A 62 9.48 22.55 -2.76
N THR A 63 9.51 22.76 -4.06
CA THR A 63 8.37 23.17 -4.87
C THR A 63 7.59 21.93 -5.34
N GLU A 64 6.54 22.16 -6.12
CA GLU A 64 5.74 21.09 -6.72
C GLU A 64 6.59 20.13 -7.58
N LEU A 65 7.61 20.68 -8.25
CA LEU A 65 8.46 19.90 -9.16
C LEU A 65 9.37 18.94 -8.39
N GLU A 66 10.05 19.40 -7.33
CA GLU A 66 10.93 18.54 -6.55
C GLU A 66 10.14 17.42 -5.86
N TYR A 67 8.96 17.72 -5.34
CA TYR A 67 8.07 16.68 -4.79
C TYR A 67 7.67 15.65 -5.86
N LEU A 68 7.33 16.08 -7.07
CA LEU A 68 7.03 15.19 -8.18
C LEU A 68 8.23 14.33 -8.56
N VAL A 69 9.43 14.93 -8.63
CA VAL A 69 10.68 14.22 -8.93
C VAL A 69 10.98 13.15 -7.87
N VAL A 70 10.82 13.45 -6.58
CA VAL A 70 10.97 12.45 -5.51
C VAL A 70 10.02 11.27 -5.72
N GLY A 71 8.75 11.54 -6.06
CA GLY A 71 7.78 10.51 -6.38
C GLY A 71 8.18 9.66 -7.59
N LEU A 72 8.61 10.31 -8.68
CA LEU A 72 9.03 9.61 -9.91
C LEU A 72 10.29 8.76 -9.68
N VAL A 73 11.31 9.31 -9.02
CA VAL A 73 12.56 8.58 -8.71
C VAL A 73 12.29 7.39 -7.78
N SER A 74 11.30 7.51 -6.89
CA SER A 74 10.91 6.43 -5.99
C SER A 74 10.08 5.34 -6.66
N THR A 75 9.42 5.62 -7.79
CA THR A 75 8.42 4.69 -8.34
C THR A 75 8.80 4.16 -9.72
N VAL A 76 9.27 5.03 -10.63
CA VAL A 76 9.57 4.64 -12.02
C VAL A 76 10.57 3.50 -12.12
N PRO A 77 11.65 3.43 -11.31
CA PRO A 77 12.59 2.32 -11.37
C PRO A 77 11.98 0.94 -11.06
N ALA A 78 10.89 0.88 -10.29
CA ALA A 78 10.17 -0.37 -10.04
C ALA A 78 9.55 -0.99 -11.31
N PHE A 79 9.37 -0.18 -12.36
CA PHE A 79 8.90 -0.62 -13.68
C PHE A 79 10.06 -0.79 -14.66
N VAL A 80 11.01 0.12 -14.63
CA VAL A 80 12.08 0.19 -15.64
C VAL A 80 13.18 -0.83 -15.41
N ILE A 81 13.66 -0.98 -14.17
CA ILE A 81 14.76 -1.91 -13.85
C ILE A 81 14.42 -3.36 -14.25
N PRO A 82 13.21 -3.92 -13.96
CA PRO A 82 12.88 -5.29 -14.34
C PRO A 82 12.75 -5.54 -15.86
N LEU A 83 12.69 -4.50 -16.68
CA LEU A 83 12.73 -4.65 -18.14
C LEU A 83 14.13 -5.08 -18.61
N PHE A 84 15.18 -4.56 -17.96
CA PHE A 84 16.57 -4.80 -18.29
C PHE A 84 17.17 -5.91 -17.43
N LEU A 85 16.83 -5.96 -16.14
CA LEU A 85 17.29 -6.99 -15.23
C LEU A 85 16.30 -8.16 -15.22
N VAL A 86 16.44 -9.06 -16.20
CA VAL A 86 15.51 -10.19 -16.38
C VAL A 86 15.99 -11.41 -15.59
N GLY A 87 15.14 -11.90 -14.68
CA GLY A 87 15.41 -13.13 -13.94
C GLY A 87 15.42 -14.37 -14.84
N LYS A 88 16.21 -15.40 -14.48
CA LYS A 88 16.30 -16.66 -15.25
C LYS A 88 14.94 -17.30 -15.51
N ALA A 89 14.01 -17.22 -14.56
CA ALA A 89 12.65 -17.75 -14.70
C ALA A 89 11.78 -16.94 -15.68
N ASP A 90 12.14 -15.69 -15.96
CA ASP A 90 11.39 -14.77 -16.80
C ASP A 90 11.97 -14.60 -18.20
N SER A 91 13.17 -15.16 -18.47
CA SER A 91 13.86 -15.04 -19.76
C SER A 91 13.07 -15.63 -20.93
N VAL A 92 12.30 -16.68 -20.67
CA VAL A 92 11.46 -17.37 -21.68
C VAL A 92 9.98 -16.97 -21.59
N ARG A 93 9.61 -16.05 -20.68
CA ARG A 93 8.22 -15.64 -20.46
C ARG A 93 7.92 -14.35 -21.21
N SER A 94 6.72 -14.27 -21.77
CA SER A 94 6.21 -12.99 -22.29
C SER A 94 6.06 -11.98 -21.16
N LEU A 95 6.14 -10.69 -21.45
CA LEU A 95 6.09 -9.62 -20.45
C LEU A 95 4.82 -9.72 -19.56
N LYS A 96 3.67 -10.01 -20.18
CA LYS A 96 2.39 -10.18 -19.50
C LYS A 96 2.31 -11.34 -18.52
N ASP A 97 3.20 -12.34 -18.68
CA ASP A 97 3.25 -13.55 -17.84
C ASP A 97 4.25 -13.44 -16.69
N ARG A 98 5.02 -12.35 -16.65
CA ARG A 98 5.99 -12.10 -15.58
C ARG A 98 5.28 -11.58 -14.33
N TYR A 99 5.63 -12.13 -13.19
CA TYR A 99 4.99 -11.77 -11.92
C TYR A 99 5.11 -10.28 -11.58
N TRP A 100 6.29 -9.67 -11.81
CA TRP A 100 6.51 -8.27 -11.50
C TRP A 100 5.56 -7.32 -12.25
N VAL A 101 5.17 -7.67 -13.49
CA VAL A 101 4.17 -6.91 -14.27
C VAL A 101 2.80 -7.01 -13.62
N LYS A 102 2.40 -8.23 -13.24
CA LYS A 102 1.11 -8.48 -12.57
C LYS A 102 1.03 -7.77 -11.23
N ALA A 103 2.11 -7.83 -10.44
CA ALA A 103 2.20 -7.14 -9.16
C ALA A 103 2.06 -5.63 -9.32
N ASN A 104 2.80 -5.02 -10.26
CA ASN A 104 2.67 -3.59 -10.54
C ASN A 104 1.26 -3.21 -10.99
N ILE A 105 0.64 -3.97 -11.91
CA ILE A 105 -0.72 -3.68 -12.39
C ILE A 105 -1.73 -3.77 -11.25
N TRP A 106 -1.65 -4.81 -10.41
CA TRP A 106 -2.54 -4.96 -9.27
C TRP A 106 -2.41 -3.77 -8.30
N ILE A 107 -1.18 -3.41 -7.95
CA ILE A 107 -0.90 -2.29 -7.04
C ILE A 107 -1.29 -0.94 -7.67
N ILE A 108 -1.06 -0.70 -8.98
CA ILE A 108 -1.51 0.52 -9.66
C ILE A 108 -3.02 0.68 -9.49
N ILE A 109 -3.79 -0.34 -9.84
CA ILE A 109 -5.26 -0.27 -9.78
C ILE A 109 -5.72 -0.02 -8.35
N PHE A 110 -5.20 -0.80 -7.40
CA PHE A 110 -5.60 -0.70 -6.00
C PHE A 110 -5.20 0.64 -5.36
N SER A 111 -3.94 1.07 -5.54
CA SER A 111 -3.44 2.32 -4.97
C SER A 111 -4.03 3.56 -5.65
N TYR A 112 -4.32 3.48 -6.96
CA TYR A 112 -4.99 4.58 -7.66
C TYR A 112 -6.38 4.81 -7.10
N VAL A 113 -7.19 3.76 -6.96
CA VAL A 113 -8.51 3.84 -6.32
C VAL A 113 -8.38 4.36 -4.90
N GLY A 114 -7.38 3.89 -4.14
CA GLY A 114 -7.09 4.34 -2.79
C GLY A 114 -6.82 5.83 -2.71
N ASN A 115 -5.88 6.32 -3.49
CA ASN A 115 -5.53 7.75 -3.47
C ASN A 115 -6.67 8.62 -4.00
N TYR A 116 -7.39 8.17 -5.04
CA TYR A 116 -8.45 8.96 -5.64
C TYR A 116 -9.70 9.05 -4.76
N PHE A 117 -10.10 7.95 -4.10
CA PHE A 117 -11.36 7.89 -3.33
C PHE A 117 -11.13 7.81 -1.83
N TRP A 118 -10.26 6.90 -1.33
CA TRP A 118 -10.19 6.61 0.11
C TRP A 118 -9.48 7.70 0.89
N THR A 119 -8.61 8.47 0.27
CA THR A 119 -7.99 9.64 0.90
C THR A 119 -9.03 10.65 1.40
N HIS A 120 -10.20 10.72 0.75
CA HIS A 120 -11.30 11.56 1.22
C HIS A 120 -11.91 11.09 2.54
N TYR A 121 -11.87 9.78 2.82
CA TYR A 121 -12.25 9.31 4.16
C TYR A 121 -11.24 9.74 5.22
N PHE A 122 -9.95 9.82 4.89
CA PHE A 122 -8.96 10.40 5.80
C PHE A 122 -9.24 11.87 6.08
N PHE A 123 -9.66 12.63 5.09
CA PHE A 123 -10.05 14.02 5.28
C PHE A 123 -11.29 14.14 6.14
N THR A 124 -12.30 13.31 5.91
CA THR A 124 -13.64 13.43 6.52
C THR A 124 -13.81 12.70 7.84
N VAL A 125 -13.03 11.67 8.09
CA VAL A 125 -13.11 10.83 9.29
C VAL A 125 -11.99 11.16 10.27
N LEU A 126 -10.77 11.38 9.76
CA LEU A 126 -9.56 11.54 10.57
C LEU A 126 -9.02 12.97 10.58
N GLY A 127 -9.62 13.89 9.82
CA GLY A 127 -9.17 15.27 9.74
C GLY A 127 -7.77 15.43 9.13
N ALA A 128 -7.37 14.53 8.24
CA ALA A 128 -6.10 14.61 7.52
C ALA A 128 -6.11 15.72 6.46
N SER A 129 -4.95 16.24 6.13
CA SER A 129 -4.76 17.18 5.02
C SER A 129 -3.35 17.10 4.44
N TYR A 130 -3.20 17.49 3.17
CA TYR A 130 -1.90 17.70 2.54
C TYR A 130 -1.54 19.17 2.56
N THR A 131 -0.42 19.52 3.17
CA THR A 131 0.03 20.91 3.33
C THR A 131 1.19 21.30 2.41
N PHE A 132 1.88 20.31 1.83
CA PHE A 132 3.03 20.57 0.96
C PHE A 132 2.61 21.02 -0.45
N PRO A 133 3.46 21.82 -1.15
CA PRO A 133 3.21 22.25 -2.52
C PRO A 133 3.15 21.05 -3.47
N SER A 134 2.09 20.98 -4.28
CA SER A 134 1.94 19.84 -5.21
C SER A 134 0.86 20.09 -6.24
N TRP A 135 1.07 19.58 -7.45
CA TRP A 135 -0.04 19.40 -8.38
C TRP A 135 -0.94 18.27 -7.88
N ARG A 136 -2.25 18.45 -7.96
CA ARG A 136 -3.23 17.57 -7.34
C ARG A 136 -4.27 17.07 -8.33
N MET A 137 -4.69 15.83 -8.11
CA MET A 137 -5.84 15.24 -8.76
C MET A 137 -6.84 14.82 -7.68
N ASN A 138 -8.09 15.31 -7.77
CA ASN A 138 -9.11 15.09 -6.74
C ASN A 138 -8.60 15.48 -5.33
N ASN A 139 -7.95 16.64 -5.21
CA ASN A 139 -7.33 17.17 -4.00
C ASN A 139 -6.19 16.33 -3.40
N VAL A 140 -5.74 15.30 -4.08
CA VAL A 140 -4.63 14.43 -3.67
C VAL A 140 -3.38 14.74 -4.50
N PRO A 141 -2.20 14.94 -3.89
CA PRO A 141 -0.95 15.22 -4.60
C PRO A 141 -0.55 14.08 -5.54
N HIS A 142 -0.06 14.39 -6.74
CA HIS A 142 0.48 13.38 -7.65
C HIS A 142 1.64 12.60 -7.03
N THR A 143 2.46 13.26 -6.22
CA THR A 143 3.52 12.62 -5.44
C THR A 143 3.00 11.50 -4.55
N THR A 144 1.83 11.68 -3.94
CA THR A 144 1.21 10.65 -3.09
C THR A 144 0.82 9.42 -3.92
N PHE A 145 0.23 9.60 -5.12
CA PHE A 145 -0.06 8.46 -6.01
C PHE A 145 1.19 7.65 -6.33
N LEU A 146 2.32 8.32 -6.55
CA LEU A 146 3.59 7.68 -6.86
C LEU A 146 4.18 6.97 -5.62
N LEU A 147 4.32 7.68 -4.50
CA LEU A 147 4.90 7.10 -3.28
C LEU A 147 4.07 5.95 -2.73
N THR A 148 2.74 6.06 -2.74
CA THR A 148 1.84 4.96 -2.33
C THR A 148 2.10 3.69 -3.14
N HIS A 149 2.37 3.82 -4.44
CA HIS A 149 2.71 2.65 -5.26
C HIS A 149 3.97 1.94 -4.74
N ALA A 150 5.06 2.68 -4.47
CA ALA A 150 6.30 2.13 -3.96
C ALA A 150 6.11 1.51 -2.56
N CYS A 151 5.39 2.19 -1.67
CA CYS A 151 5.07 1.69 -0.33
C CYS A 151 4.24 0.41 -0.38
N PHE A 152 3.19 0.38 -1.19
CA PHE A 152 2.30 -0.78 -1.30
C PHE A 152 3.00 -1.99 -1.91
N LEU A 153 3.91 -1.80 -2.87
CA LEU A 153 4.76 -2.90 -3.33
C LEU A 153 5.52 -3.52 -2.16
N PHE A 154 6.18 -2.72 -1.35
CA PHE A 154 6.92 -3.21 -0.19
C PHE A 154 6.03 -3.94 0.82
N TYR A 155 4.89 -3.36 1.19
CA TYR A 155 3.98 -3.94 2.17
C TYR A 155 3.41 -5.27 1.71
N HIS A 156 3.01 -5.36 0.45
CA HIS A 156 2.45 -6.58 -0.12
C HIS A 156 3.50 -7.68 -0.32
N MET A 157 4.75 -7.33 -0.67
CA MET A 157 5.85 -8.32 -0.73
C MET A 157 6.18 -8.86 0.66
N THR A 158 6.25 -8.00 1.67
CA THR A 158 6.47 -8.39 3.07
C THR A 158 5.33 -9.30 3.56
N SER A 159 4.09 -8.93 3.25
CA SER A 159 2.92 -9.75 3.58
C SER A 159 2.96 -11.12 2.91
N ASN A 160 3.27 -11.20 1.62
CA ASN A 160 3.38 -12.48 0.90
C ASN A 160 4.36 -13.44 1.59
N MET A 161 5.54 -12.94 1.94
CA MET A 161 6.56 -13.75 2.59
C MET A 161 6.13 -14.23 3.98
N SER A 162 5.57 -13.32 4.77
CA SER A 162 5.15 -13.64 6.14
C SER A 162 3.95 -14.59 6.17
N LEU A 163 2.94 -14.39 5.30
CA LEU A 163 1.80 -15.29 5.16
C LEU A 163 2.23 -16.68 4.69
N ARG A 164 3.13 -16.75 3.71
CA ARG A 164 3.69 -18.03 3.24
C ARG A 164 4.41 -18.76 4.37
N LYS A 165 5.22 -18.05 5.16
CA LYS A 165 5.88 -18.63 6.34
C LYS A 165 4.86 -19.14 7.35
N LEU A 166 3.81 -18.37 7.61
CA LEU A 166 2.72 -18.75 8.50
C LEU A 166 2.03 -20.03 8.02
N HIS A 167 1.62 -20.09 6.74
CA HIS A 167 0.96 -21.26 6.14
C HIS A 167 1.82 -22.52 6.28
N HIS A 168 3.13 -22.42 6.04
CA HIS A 168 4.04 -23.56 6.25
C HIS A 168 4.19 -23.96 7.70
N SER A 169 4.22 -23.00 8.62
CA SER A 169 4.38 -23.27 10.04
C SER A 169 3.13 -23.88 10.67
N THR A 170 1.96 -23.51 10.17
CA THR A 170 0.65 -23.98 10.66
C THR A 170 0.07 -25.16 9.87
N ALA A 171 0.81 -25.68 8.87
CA ALA A 171 0.30 -26.73 7.96
C ALA A 171 -0.17 -28.00 8.67
N HIS A 172 0.40 -28.29 9.86
CA HIS A 172 0.05 -29.46 10.69
C HIS A 172 -1.20 -29.24 11.55
N LEU A 173 -1.74 -28.02 11.63
CA LEU A 173 -2.88 -27.69 12.47
C LEU A 173 -4.22 -27.94 11.73
N PRO A 174 -5.31 -28.16 12.48
CA PRO A 174 -6.65 -28.19 11.92
C PRO A 174 -6.99 -26.91 11.15
N GLN A 175 -7.82 -27.01 10.12
CA GLN A 175 -8.14 -25.92 9.21
C GLN A 175 -8.67 -24.66 9.93
N PHE A 176 -9.53 -24.83 10.91
CA PHE A 176 -10.07 -23.72 11.71
C PHE A 176 -8.95 -22.94 12.41
N LEU A 177 -8.00 -23.61 13.06
CA LEU A 177 -6.86 -22.94 13.71
C LEU A 177 -5.97 -22.23 12.70
N ARG A 178 -5.75 -22.83 11.52
CA ARG A 178 -4.97 -22.17 10.45
C ARG A 178 -5.62 -20.86 10.03
N TRP A 179 -6.93 -20.84 9.80
CA TRP A 179 -7.66 -19.61 9.48
C TRP A 179 -7.61 -18.58 10.61
N SER A 180 -7.71 -19.02 11.86
CA SER A 180 -7.62 -18.12 13.02
C SER A 180 -6.23 -17.47 13.12
N PHE A 181 -5.15 -18.25 12.92
CA PHE A 181 -3.80 -17.71 12.90
C PHE A 181 -3.57 -16.78 11.71
N GLU A 182 -4.09 -17.11 10.54
CA GLU A 182 -4.00 -16.25 9.37
C GLU A 182 -4.72 -14.91 9.59
N ALA A 183 -5.96 -14.96 10.07
CA ALA A 183 -6.72 -13.75 10.38
C ALA A 183 -6.03 -12.89 11.44
N ALA A 184 -5.56 -13.50 12.54
CA ALA A 184 -4.82 -12.79 13.58
C ALA A 184 -3.53 -12.15 13.05
N TRP A 185 -2.79 -12.87 12.20
CA TRP A 185 -1.56 -12.36 11.59
C TRP A 185 -1.84 -11.21 10.63
N VAL A 186 -2.84 -11.34 9.76
CA VAL A 186 -3.25 -10.28 8.84
C VAL A 186 -3.66 -9.03 9.60
N LEU A 187 -4.48 -9.16 10.65
CA LEU A 187 -4.89 -8.04 11.49
C LEU A 187 -3.69 -7.35 12.14
N ALA A 188 -2.81 -8.13 12.78
CA ALA A 188 -1.63 -7.61 13.45
C ALA A 188 -0.66 -6.92 12.49
N LEU A 189 -0.37 -7.55 11.34
CA LEU A 189 0.54 -7.01 10.34
C LEU A 189 -0.02 -5.74 9.69
N SER A 190 -1.32 -5.73 9.36
CA SER A 190 -2.01 -4.58 8.77
C SER A 190 -1.99 -3.38 9.71
N TYR A 191 -2.32 -3.59 10.98
CA TYR A 191 -2.27 -2.53 11.99
C TYR A 191 -0.84 -2.01 12.20
N PHE A 192 0.13 -2.92 12.30
CA PHE A 192 1.54 -2.57 12.50
C PHE A 192 2.10 -1.73 11.35
N ILE A 193 1.81 -2.13 10.10
CA ILE A 193 2.24 -1.37 8.91
C ILE A 193 1.58 0.00 8.88
N ALA A 194 0.27 0.09 9.10
CA ALA A 194 -0.44 1.36 9.15
C ALA A 194 0.10 2.28 10.25
N TYR A 195 0.39 1.74 11.43
CA TYR A 195 1.00 2.48 12.53
C TYR A 195 2.40 2.99 12.19
N LEU A 196 3.27 2.13 11.63
CA LEU A 196 4.63 2.52 11.22
C LEU A 196 4.62 3.56 10.12
N GLU A 197 3.72 3.45 9.15
CA GLU A 197 3.58 4.47 8.10
C GLU A 197 3.15 5.80 8.70
N THR A 198 2.14 5.81 9.57
CA THR A 198 1.72 7.01 10.28
C THR A 198 2.88 7.62 11.08
N LEU A 199 3.68 6.80 11.76
CA LEU A 199 4.85 7.25 12.48
C LEU A 199 5.89 7.89 11.55
N ALA A 200 6.12 7.31 10.38
CA ALA A 200 7.10 7.79 9.40
C ALA A 200 6.68 9.13 8.76
N ILE A 201 5.39 9.29 8.41
CA ILE A 201 4.90 10.47 7.68
C ILE A 201 4.46 11.61 8.60
N ALA A 202 4.04 11.32 9.85
CA ALA A 202 3.60 12.31 10.83
C ALA A 202 4.69 12.69 11.85
N ASN A 203 5.96 12.58 11.53
CA ASN A 203 7.08 12.36 12.41
C ASN A 203 7.42 13.52 13.36
N LYS A 204 7.50 13.20 14.67
CA LYS A 204 8.17 13.99 15.70
C LYS A 204 9.71 13.78 15.76
N ILE A 205 10.24 12.77 15.11
CA ILE A 205 11.66 12.36 15.27
C ILE A 205 12.61 13.39 14.68
N CYS A 206 12.18 14.19 13.72
CA CYS A 206 12.99 15.23 13.09
C CYS A 206 12.76 16.65 13.60
N GLY A 207 11.93 16.85 14.60
CA GLY A 207 11.67 18.16 15.17
C GLY A 207 11.44 18.10 16.67
N ASN A 208 12.44 18.54 17.47
CA ASN A 208 12.27 18.83 18.90
C ASN A 208 11.36 20.04 19.18
N ALA A 209 10.41 20.33 18.30
CA ALA A 209 9.64 21.56 18.35
C ALA A 209 8.14 21.36 18.09
N PHE A 210 7.53 20.38 18.75
CA PHE A 210 6.09 20.46 18.95
C PHE A 210 5.76 20.12 20.40
N GLN A 211 5.99 21.11 21.29
CA GLN A 211 5.24 21.19 22.52
C GLN A 211 3.78 21.47 22.16
N SER A 212 2.90 20.67 22.76
CA SER A 212 1.45 20.77 22.76
C SER A 212 0.96 22.22 22.68
N GLY A 213 0.76 22.72 21.49
CA GLY A 213 0.10 23.97 21.22
C GLY A 213 -1.20 23.66 20.52
N GLN A 214 -2.31 23.93 21.18
CA GLN A 214 -3.62 24.02 20.57
C GLN A 214 -3.49 24.82 19.27
N ILE A 215 -3.91 24.23 18.15
CA ILE A 215 -4.06 25.00 16.91
C ILE A 215 -5.06 26.10 17.22
N PRO A 216 -4.70 27.41 17.10
CA PRO A 216 -5.65 28.48 17.34
C PRO A 216 -6.84 28.31 16.37
N LEU A 217 -8.03 28.21 16.91
CA LEU A 217 -9.28 28.01 16.13
C LEU A 217 -9.65 29.27 15.31
N ASP A 218 -8.98 30.39 15.51
CA ASP A 218 -9.28 31.67 14.87
C ASP A 218 -8.22 32.02 13.82
N ARG A 219 -8.44 31.61 12.57
CA ARG A 219 -7.75 32.21 11.44
C ARG A 219 -8.73 32.95 10.55
N PRO A 220 -8.52 34.25 10.35
CA PRO A 220 -9.20 34.96 9.27
C PRO A 220 -8.73 34.44 7.92
N SER A 221 -9.68 34.11 7.06
CA SER A 221 -9.49 33.82 5.64
C SER A 221 -8.79 35.03 4.99
N GLY A 222 -7.50 34.95 4.67
CA GLY A 222 -6.88 36.01 3.87
C GLY A 222 -5.37 36.25 4.02
N TYR A 223 -4.60 35.44 4.71
CA TYR A 223 -3.15 35.68 4.83
C TYR A 223 -2.31 34.73 4.00
N THR A 224 -1.66 35.29 2.98
CA THR A 224 -0.67 34.68 2.07
C THR A 224 0.77 34.83 2.55
N THR A 225 1.04 34.98 3.84
CA THR A 225 2.39 35.03 4.37
C THR A 225 2.68 33.82 5.23
N PHE A 226 3.39 32.86 4.63
CA PHE A 226 3.88 31.63 5.24
C PHE A 226 5.14 31.88 6.08
N GLU A 227 5.10 32.75 7.06
CA GLU A 227 6.17 32.90 8.03
C GLU A 227 5.88 32.08 9.27
N HIS A 228 6.69 31.10 9.56
CA HIS A 228 6.77 30.29 10.79
C HIS A 228 5.81 29.12 11.03
N TRP A 229 5.50 28.33 10.00
CA TRP A 229 4.86 27.02 10.22
C TRP A 229 5.87 25.89 10.00
N GLU A 230 6.05 25.02 11.00
CA GLU A 230 6.75 23.76 10.79
C GLU A 230 5.97 22.94 9.75
N LYS A 231 6.52 22.86 8.55
CA LYS A 231 5.94 22.06 7.47
C LYS A 231 6.14 20.59 7.80
N PHE A 232 5.07 19.79 7.66
CA PHE A 232 5.18 18.34 7.70
C PHE A 232 5.59 17.84 6.33
N PRO A 233 6.44 16.80 6.24
CA PRO A 233 6.94 16.35 4.95
C PRO A 233 5.86 15.81 4.02
N TYR A 234 4.80 15.18 4.56
CA TYR A 234 3.82 14.50 3.71
C TYR A 234 2.36 14.68 4.15
N TYR A 235 2.05 14.62 5.44
CA TYR A 235 0.67 14.65 5.96
C TYR A 235 0.54 15.43 7.24
N GLU A 236 -0.60 16.13 7.39
CA GLU A 236 -1.00 16.78 8.63
C GLU A 236 -2.31 16.14 9.16
N PHE A 237 -2.40 15.95 10.46
CA PHE A 237 -3.58 15.45 11.15
C PHE A 237 -4.04 16.44 12.23
N ILE A 238 -5.36 16.58 12.42
CA ILE A 238 -5.94 17.42 13.49
C ILE A 238 -5.53 16.84 14.86
N ASP A 239 -5.62 15.53 15.03
CA ASP A 239 -5.23 14.82 16.24
C ASP A 239 -4.35 13.62 15.90
N ARG A 240 -3.07 13.71 16.22
CA ARG A 240 -2.10 12.66 15.96
C ARG A 240 -2.26 11.44 16.87
N ASP A 241 -2.62 11.66 18.14
CA ASP A 241 -2.75 10.57 19.10
C ASP A 241 -3.93 9.68 18.72
N ILE A 242 -5.01 10.27 18.27
CA ILE A 242 -6.14 9.55 17.68
C ILE A 242 -5.73 8.86 16.39
N MET A 243 -4.96 9.53 15.53
CA MET A 243 -4.46 8.91 14.30
C MET A 243 -3.60 7.68 14.57
N TYR A 244 -2.69 7.73 15.55
CA TYR A 244 -1.88 6.57 15.91
C TYR A 244 -2.72 5.39 16.40
N LYS A 245 -3.75 5.62 17.19
CA LYS A 245 -4.53 4.56 17.83
C LYS A 245 -5.65 4.06 16.92
N VAL A 246 -6.52 4.97 16.50
CA VAL A 246 -7.76 4.64 15.79
C VAL A 246 -7.58 4.81 14.29
N GLY A 247 -6.86 5.84 13.86
CA GLY A 247 -6.56 6.05 12.44
C GLY A 247 -5.74 4.92 11.83
N SER A 248 -4.79 4.35 12.59
CA SER A 248 -4.05 3.18 12.14
C SER A 248 -4.94 1.96 11.95
N LEU A 249 -5.97 1.77 12.79
CA LEU A 249 -6.97 0.71 12.60
C LEU A 249 -7.82 0.97 11.34
N PHE A 250 -8.25 2.21 11.14
CA PHE A 250 -8.98 2.62 9.96
C PHE A 250 -8.15 2.38 8.68
N TYR A 251 -6.88 2.77 8.69
CA TYR A 251 -5.96 2.55 7.57
C TYR A 251 -5.65 1.07 7.36
N ALA A 252 -5.56 0.28 8.44
CA ALA A 252 -5.32 -1.16 8.35
C ALA A 252 -6.37 -1.90 7.52
N ILE A 253 -7.60 -1.37 7.37
CA ILE A 253 -8.66 -1.93 6.52
C ILE A 253 -8.15 -2.18 5.10
N TYR A 254 -7.32 -1.29 4.56
CA TYR A 254 -6.73 -1.46 3.22
C TYR A 254 -5.97 -2.77 3.12
N PHE A 255 -5.16 -3.06 4.12
CA PHE A 255 -4.24 -4.20 4.15
C PHE A 255 -4.93 -5.50 4.61
N ILE A 256 -5.91 -5.41 5.50
CA ILE A 256 -6.73 -6.55 5.93
C ILE A 256 -7.41 -7.20 4.71
N VAL A 257 -7.89 -6.39 3.78
CA VAL A 257 -8.51 -6.86 2.54
C VAL A 257 -7.45 -7.25 1.51
N SER A 258 -6.46 -6.40 1.28
CA SER A 258 -5.56 -6.53 0.13
C SER A 258 -4.50 -7.61 0.31
N PHE A 259 -3.96 -7.84 1.50
CA PHE A 259 -2.89 -8.82 1.72
C PHE A 259 -3.29 -10.25 1.35
N PRO A 260 -4.43 -10.80 1.83
CA PRO A 260 -4.85 -12.13 1.44
C PRO A 260 -5.16 -12.24 -0.07
N MET A 261 -5.73 -11.18 -0.66
CA MET A 261 -6.07 -11.16 -2.08
C MET A 261 -4.82 -11.14 -2.96
N PHE A 262 -3.92 -10.23 -2.72
CA PHE A 262 -2.67 -10.08 -3.47
C PHE A 262 -1.76 -11.32 -3.36
N SER A 263 -1.70 -11.95 -2.19
CA SER A 263 -0.83 -13.11 -1.95
C SER A 263 -1.10 -14.29 -2.88
N ARG A 264 -2.33 -14.39 -3.40
CA ARG A 264 -2.75 -15.49 -4.30
C ARG A 264 -2.19 -15.40 -5.71
N ILE A 265 -1.72 -14.21 -6.14
CA ILE A 265 -1.21 -14.02 -7.50
C ILE A 265 -0.03 -14.96 -7.74
N ASP A 266 -0.17 -15.87 -8.70
CA ASP A 266 0.86 -16.86 -9.11
C ASP A 266 1.51 -17.61 -7.92
N GLU A 267 0.82 -17.78 -6.79
CA GLU A 267 1.36 -18.52 -5.64
C GLU A 267 1.38 -20.03 -5.89
N ASN A 268 0.33 -20.54 -6.51
CA ASN A 268 0.22 -21.92 -6.94
C ASN A 268 0.71 -22.08 -8.38
N GLU A 269 0.63 -23.31 -8.93
CA GLU A 269 1.02 -23.60 -10.31
C GLU A 269 0.17 -22.88 -11.36
N GLU A 270 -1.07 -22.50 -11.01
CA GLU A 270 -1.98 -21.77 -11.88
C GLU A 270 -1.49 -20.34 -12.13
N LYS A 271 -1.24 -20.03 -13.41
CA LYS A 271 -0.83 -18.69 -13.82
C LYS A 271 -2.06 -17.79 -13.98
N TRP A 272 -2.04 -16.64 -13.35
CA TRP A 272 -3.08 -15.65 -13.52
C TRP A 272 -2.92 -14.86 -14.83
N SER A 273 -4.02 -14.58 -15.50
CA SER A 273 -4.05 -13.62 -16.63
C SER A 273 -4.04 -12.18 -16.11
N LEU A 274 -3.64 -11.22 -16.95
CA LEU A 274 -3.71 -9.81 -16.57
C LEU A 274 -5.14 -9.34 -16.29
N SER A 275 -6.12 -9.86 -17.02
CA SER A 275 -7.54 -9.56 -16.76
C SER A 275 -7.99 -10.05 -15.39
N ARG A 276 -7.58 -11.25 -14.98
CA ARG A 276 -7.86 -11.77 -13.63
C ARG A 276 -7.21 -10.90 -12.55
N VAL A 277 -5.97 -10.49 -12.78
CA VAL A 277 -5.24 -9.57 -11.87
C VAL A 277 -5.99 -8.24 -11.71
N ALA A 278 -6.43 -7.65 -12.82
CA ALA A 278 -7.15 -6.37 -12.80
C ALA A 278 -8.51 -6.48 -12.10
N VAL A 279 -9.28 -7.53 -12.39
CA VAL A 279 -10.58 -7.76 -11.74
C VAL A 279 -10.42 -8.03 -10.25
N ASP A 280 -9.40 -8.80 -9.84
CA ASP A 280 -9.12 -9.07 -8.42
C ASP A 280 -8.74 -7.78 -7.67
N ALA A 281 -7.91 -6.92 -8.28
CA ALA A 281 -7.56 -5.62 -7.70
C ALA A 281 -8.76 -4.68 -7.56
N LEU A 282 -9.64 -4.63 -8.57
CA LEU A 282 -10.89 -3.86 -8.50
C LEU A 282 -11.84 -4.42 -7.44
N GLY A 283 -11.93 -5.76 -7.32
CA GLY A 283 -12.72 -6.41 -6.28
C GLY A 283 -12.22 -6.08 -4.87
N ALA A 284 -10.90 -6.11 -4.67
CA ALA A 284 -10.28 -5.68 -3.41
C ALA A 284 -10.59 -4.21 -3.12
N ALA A 285 -10.43 -3.34 -4.12
CA ALA A 285 -10.70 -1.92 -3.98
C ALA A 285 -12.17 -1.64 -3.64
N MET A 286 -13.11 -2.32 -4.29
CA MET A 286 -14.54 -2.19 -4.00
C MET A 286 -14.86 -2.62 -2.57
N LEU A 287 -14.29 -3.73 -2.10
CA LEU A 287 -14.52 -4.23 -0.74
C LEU A 287 -14.01 -3.24 0.31
N VAL A 288 -12.81 -2.68 0.12
CA VAL A 288 -12.28 -1.62 0.98
C VAL A 288 -13.22 -0.41 0.99
N THR A 289 -13.67 0.05 -0.18
CA THR A 289 -14.58 1.20 -0.29
C THR A 289 -15.86 0.97 0.51
N ILE A 290 -16.47 -0.21 0.39
CA ILE A 290 -17.69 -0.55 1.13
C ILE A 290 -17.44 -0.52 2.64
N ILE A 291 -16.33 -1.10 3.12
CA ILE A 291 -16.01 -1.14 4.55
C ILE A 291 -15.77 0.28 5.10
N LEU A 292 -15.04 1.12 4.37
CA LEU A 292 -14.79 2.51 4.76
C LEU A 292 -16.07 3.34 4.76
N ASP A 293 -16.94 3.11 3.81
CA ASP A 293 -18.22 3.81 3.72
C ASP A 293 -19.16 3.40 4.86
N LEU A 294 -19.21 2.11 5.19
CA LEU A 294 -19.92 1.62 6.37
C LEU A 294 -19.35 2.23 7.65
N TRP A 295 -18.03 2.32 7.78
CA TRP A 295 -17.41 3.01 8.92
C TRP A 295 -17.90 4.46 9.00
N ARG A 296 -17.83 5.21 7.91
CA ARG A 296 -18.28 6.59 7.85
C ARG A 296 -19.75 6.75 8.23
N ILE A 297 -20.61 5.85 7.76
CA ILE A 297 -22.06 5.91 8.00
C ILE A 297 -22.39 5.57 9.46
N PHE A 298 -21.80 4.52 10.02
CA PHE A 298 -22.19 4.01 11.34
C PHE A 298 -21.39 4.61 12.50
N LEU A 299 -20.12 4.92 12.30
CA LEU A 299 -19.24 5.47 13.34
C LEU A 299 -19.01 6.98 13.18
N GLY A 300 -19.14 7.50 11.96
CA GLY A 300 -18.95 8.92 11.67
C GLY A 300 -17.48 9.37 11.78
N PRO A 301 -17.25 10.70 11.87
CA PRO A 301 -15.92 11.25 12.05
C PRO A 301 -15.40 10.94 13.46
N ILE A 302 -14.12 10.57 13.55
CA ILE A 302 -13.44 10.23 14.81
C ILE A 302 -12.93 11.51 15.50
N VAL A 303 -12.61 12.53 14.71
CA VAL A 303 -12.18 13.86 15.19
C VAL A 303 -13.20 14.92 14.80
N PRO A 304 -13.40 15.96 15.62
CA PRO A 304 -14.25 17.10 15.25
C PRO A 304 -13.63 17.83 14.05
N ILE A 305 -14.32 17.78 12.91
CA ILE A 305 -13.88 18.45 11.68
C ILE A 305 -14.57 19.81 11.61
N PRO A 306 -13.80 20.92 11.57
CA PRO A 306 -14.35 22.25 11.43
C PRO A 306 -15.24 22.38 10.18
N GLU A 307 -16.34 23.11 10.27
CA GLU A 307 -17.26 23.31 9.15
C GLU A 307 -16.59 23.92 7.91
N SER A 308 -15.63 24.81 8.12
CA SER A 308 -14.80 25.36 7.03
C SER A 308 -14.04 24.32 6.21
N ARG A 309 -13.74 23.14 6.78
CA ARG A 309 -13.13 22.02 6.06
C ARG A 309 -14.16 21.06 5.46
N ARG A 310 -15.43 21.11 5.89
CA ARG A 310 -16.50 20.28 5.33
C ARG A 310 -16.95 20.76 3.95
N CYS A 311 -16.94 22.05 3.70
CA CYS A 311 -17.41 22.65 2.44
C CYS A 311 -16.48 22.40 1.24
N GLY A 312 -15.23 21.98 1.46
CA GLY A 312 -14.28 21.68 0.38
C GLY A 312 -14.20 20.22 -0.03
N GLN A 313 -15.16 19.38 0.37
CA GLN A 313 -15.09 17.94 0.09
C GLN A 313 -15.59 17.63 -1.33
N PRO A 314 -14.70 17.12 -2.23
CA PRO A 314 -15.14 16.67 -3.54
C PRO A 314 -16.12 15.50 -3.38
N GLY A 315 -17.20 15.51 -4.09
CA GLY A 315 -18.20 14.46 -4.10
C GLY A 315 -19.50 14.75 -3.36
N LEU A 316 -19.54 15.74 -2.48
CA LEU A 316 -20.80 16.20 -1.87
C LEU A 316 -21.42 17.40 -2.61
N ALA A 317 -20.64 18.07 -3.46
CA ALA A 317 -21.08 19.27 -4.16
C ALA A 317 -22.29 19.07 -5.10
N TRP A 318 -22.53 17.88 -5.57
CA TRP A 318 -23.70 17.61 -6.44
C TRP A 318 -24.99 17.44 -5.68
N PHE A 319 -24.95 17.16 -4.37
CA PHE A 319 -26.14 16.96 -3.51
C PHE A 319 -26.38 18.14 -2.56
N GLN A 320 -25.44 19.05 -2.48
CA GLN A 320 -25.67 20.32 -1.79
C GLN A 320 -26.42 21.25 -2.76
N VAL A 321 -27.73 21.12 -2.79
CA VAL A 321 -28.57 22.20 -3.24
C VAL A 321 -28.21 23.40 -2.35
N GLN A 322 -27.65 24.43 -2.98
CA GLN A 322 -27.44 25.71 -2.33
C GLN A 322 -28.80 26.20 -1.83
N ASN A 323 -29.06 26.00 -0.57
CA ASN A 323 -30.03 26.82 0.12
C ASN A 323 -29.36 28.16 0.49
N GLU A 324 -28.94 28.88 -0.56
CA GLU A 324 -28.85 30.31 -0.47
C GLU A 324 -30.26 30.85 -0.72
N SER A 325 -30.99 31.03 0.35
CA SER A 325 -32.16 31.85 0.34
C SER A 325 -32.19 32.71 1.58
N VAL A 326 -31.94 33.98 1.29
CA VAL A 326 -32.34 35.19 2.02
C VAL A 326 -31.63 35.46 3.32
#